data_485b4b5ab6436743b24afaa5c2466db7
#
_entry.id   485b4b5ab6436743b24afaa5c2466db7
#
_cell.length_a   1.000
_cell.length_b   1.000
_cell.length_c   1.000
_cell.angle_alpha   90.00
_cell.angle_beta   90.00
_cell.angle_gamma   90.00
#
_symmetry.space_group_name_H-M   'P 1'
#
loop_
_entity.id
_entity.type
_entity.pdbx_description
1 polymer ?
#
loop_
_entity_poly.entity_id
_entity_poly.type
_entity_poly.pdbx_seq_one_letter_code
_entity_poly.pdbx_strand_id
1 'polypeptide(L)'
;MRKLLLVAISLLVFVSAAMAQSKVDTKWHCSKAATEYKLDVGDAPDHVYWIGQGTCEATSSDGDLKEKTGAYTEFHDQWKASMNFHGYFNSTTPDGDKVNYTYEGSASTEIGKPAKNKWKIVSGTGKNKGIKGSGGCAGKVNTDGTADWTCTGAYSMGMGK
;
A
#
# COMPACT_ATOMS: atom_id res chain seq x y z
N MET A 1 40.52 -59.56 -11.14
CA MET A 1 39.86 -58.94 -9.98
C MET A 1 39.57 -57.50 -10.31
N ARG A 2 38.31 -57.23 -10.74
CA ARG A 2 37.81 -55.86 -11.14
C ARG A 2 37.25 -55.19 -9.92
N LYS A 3 37.87 -54.12 -9.47
CA LYS A 3 37.28 -53.24 -8.43
C LYS A 3 36.31 -52.29 -9.09
N LEU A 4 34.99 -52.46 -8.87
CA LEU A 4 33.97 -51.50 -9.21
C LEU A 4 34.02 -50.34 -8.22
N LEU A 5 34.38 -49.17 -8.73
CA LEU A 5 34.24 -47.90 -8.01
C LEU A 5 32.79 -47.42 -8.20
N LEU A 6 31.98 -47.51 -7.13
CA LEU A 6 30.66 -46.89 -7.08
C LEU A 6 30.84 -45.43 -6.70
N VAL A 7 30.73 -44.55 -7.67
CA VAL A 7 30.62 -43.09 -7.44
C VAL A 7 29.17 -42.79 -7.12
N ALA A 8 28.87 -42.60 -5.84
CA ALA A 8 27.58 -42.07 -5.40
C ALA A 8 27.51 -40.59 -5.70
N ILE A 9 26.82 -40.20 -6.77
CA ILE A 9 26.48 -38.82 -7.07
C ILE A 9 25.33 -38.43 -6.16
N SER A 10 25.65 -37.74 -5.06
CA SER A 10 24.63 -37.10 -4.22
C SER A 10 24.08 -35.89 -4.97
N LEU A 11 22.93 -36.04 -5.62
CA LEU A 11 22.15 -34.93 -6.13
C LEU A 11 21.58 -34.14 -4.93
N LEU A 12 22.28 -33.08 -4.54
CA LEU A 12 21.72 -32.06 -3.64
C LEU A 12 20.63 -31.32 -4.41
N VAL A 13 19.41 -31.75 -4.25
CA VAL A 13 18.22 -30.99 -4.66
C VAL A 13 18.11 -29.80 -3.72
N PHE A 14 18.64 -28.66 -4.13
CA PHE A 14 18.30 -27.38 -3.51
C PHE A 14 16.82 -27.10 -3.83
N VAL A 15 15.94 -27.50 -2.93
CA VAL A 15 14.56 -27.04 -2.93
C VAL A 15 14.60 -25.58 -2.48
N SER A 16 14.78 -24.67 -3.45
CA SER A 16 14.48 -23.26 -3.23
C SER A 16 13.01 -23.18 -2.90
N ALA A 17 12.68 -23.02 -1.63
CA ALA A 17 11.32 -22.65 -1.23
C ALA A 17 11.07 -21.26 -1.84
N ALA A 18 10.56 -21.22 -3.06
CA ALA A 18 10.03 -20.04 -3.66
C ALA A 18 8.87 -19.60 -2.73
N MET A 19 9.12 -18.58 -1.91
CA MET A 19 8.07 -17.97 -1.11
C MET A 19 7.02 -17.48 -2.10
N ALA A 20 5.91 -18.19 -2.19
CA ALA A 20 4.81 -17.80 -3.05
C ALA A 20 4.37 -16.40 -2.63
N GLN A 21 4.54 -15.44 -3.52
CA GLN A 21 4.03 -14.10 -3.31
C GLN A 21 2.54 -14.10 -3.55
N SER A 22 1.79 -13.72 -2.52
CA SER A 22 0.36 -13.53 -2.62
C SER A 22 0.05 -12.14 -3.18
N LYS A 23 -1.09 -12.03 -3.87
CA LYS A 23 -1.49 -10.83 -4.61
C LYS A 23 -2.29 -9.88 -3.73
N VAL A 24 -1.99 -8.59 -3.83
CA VAL A 24 -2.87 -7.49 -3.43
C VAL A 24 -3.55 -6.94 -4.68
N ASP A 25 -4.87 -6.85 -4.66
CA ASP A 25 -5.67 -6.26 -5.73
C ASP A 25 -6.97 -5.74 -5.09
N THR A 26 -6.97 -4.46 -4.70
CA THR A 26 -8.06 -3.83 -3.97
C THR A 26 -8.42 -2.50 -4.61
N LYS A 27 -9.72 -2.25 -4.78
CA LYS A 27 -10.26 -0.94 -5.14
C LYS A 27 -10.85 -0.29 -3.92
N TRP A 28 -10.51 0.96 -3.72
CA TRP A 28 -10.91 1.77 -2.60
C TRP A 28 -11.75 2.97 -3.04
N HIS A 29 -12.81 3.22 -2.30
CA HIS A 29 -13.51 4.50 -2.28
C HIS A 29 -13.22 5.19 -0.95
N CYS A 30 -12.56 6.35 -1.00
CA CYS A 30 -12.14 7.09 0.18
C CYS A 30 -13.01 8.34 0.38
N SER A 31 -13.43 8.57 1.60
CA SER A 31 -14.14 9.78 1.97
C SER A 31 -13.24 11.00 1.81
N LYS A 32 -13.87 12.17 1.64
CA LYS A 32 -13.20 13.44 1.93
C LYS A 32 -12.60 13.41 3.34
N ALA A 33 -11.48 14.10 3.55
CA ALA A 33 -10.88 14.21 4.88
C ALA A 33 -11.89 14.76 5.89
N ALA A 34 -12.11 14.01 6.97
CA ALA A 34 -13.01 14.41 8.05
C ALA A 34 -12.37 15.46 8.96
N THR A 35 -11.04 15.43 9.03
CA THR A 35 -10.21 16.40 9.75
C THR A 35 -9.09 16.82 8.84
N GLU A 36 -8.89 18.12 8.67
CA GLU A 36 -7.79 18.66 7.88
C GLU A 36 -7.26 19.98 8.47
N TYR A 37 -5.97 20.20 8.28
CA TYR A 37 -5.28 21.44 8.62
C TYR A 37 -4.40 21.87 7.46
N LYS A 38 -4.34 23.18 7.23
CA LYS A 38 -3.50 23.81 6.21
C LYS A 38 -2.60 24.84 6.85
N LEU A 39 -1.38 24.92 6.36
CA LEU A 39 -0.38 25.88 6.78
C LEU A 39 0.30 26.45 5.54
N ASP A 40 0.22 27.77 5.35
CA ASP A 40 1.00 28.47 4.35
C ASP A 40 2.47 28.44 4.76
N VAL A 41 3.35 27.97 3.88
CA VAL A 41 4.79 27.87 4.17
C VAL A 41 5.46 29.25 4.17
N GLY A 42 4.94 30.18 3.35
CA GLY A 42 5.36 31.59 3.31
C GLY A 42 6.62 31.86 2.48
N ASP A 43 7.20 30.87 1.86
CA ASP A 43 8.40 30.99 1.00
C ASP A 43 8.06 31.27 -0.47
N ALA A 44 6.86 30.87 -0.90
CA ALA A 44 6.34 31.11 -2.24
C ALA A 44 4.81 31.24 -2.24
N PRO A 45 4.21 31.95 -3.21
CA PRO A 45 2.77 31.94 -3.40
C PRO A 45 2.27 30.51 -3.67
N ASP A 46 1.14 30.15 -3.07
CA ASP A 46 0.48 28.86 -3.25
C ASP A 46 1.31 27.63 -2.75
N HIS A 47 2.32 27.84 -1.90
CA HIS A 47 3.03 26.77 -1.24
C HIS A 47 2.38 26.47 0.11
N VAL A 48 1.73 25.32 0.21
CA VAL A 48 0.90 24.94 1.35
C VAL A 48 1.28 23.54 1.85
N TYR A 49 1.47 23.42 3.15
CA TYR A 49 1.46 22.12 3.82
C TYR A 49 0.02 21.80 4.24
N TRP A 50 -0.39 20.57 3.96
CA TRP A 50 -1.70 20.07 4.36
C TRP A 50 -1.55 18.73 5.07
N ILE A 51 -2.35 18.49 6.11
CA ILE A 51 -2.51 17.22 6.76
C ILE A 51 -4.00 16.90 6.88
N GLY A 52 -4.38 15.66 6.57
CA GLY A 52 -5.77 15.23 6.67
C GLY A 52 -5.91 13.77 7.05
N GLN A 53 -7.08 13.47 7.59
CA GLN A 53 -7.49 12.12 7.97
C GLN A 53 -8.88 11.80 7.44
N GLY A 54 -9.05 10.58 6.96
CA GLY A 54 -10.33 10.08 6.50
C GLY A 54 -10.36 8.56 6.47
N THR A 55 -11.45 8.03 5.93
CA THR A 55 -11.70 6.60 5.86
C THR A 55 -11.91 6.16 4.42
N CYS A 56 -11.64 4.88 4.16
CA CYS A 56 -11.90 4.25 2.89
C CYS A 56 -12.67 2.95 3.09
N GLU A 57 -13.48 2.61 2.09
CA GLU A 57 -14.15 1.32 1.98
C GLU A 57 -13.66 0.60 0.73
N ALA A 58 -13.38 -0.68 0.86
CA ALA A 58 -13.02 -1.50 -0.29
C ALA A 58 -14.28 -1.76 -1.12
N THR A 59 -14.27 -1.33 -2.38
CA THR A 59 -15.34 -1.61 -3.35
C THR A 59 -15.14 -2.94 -4.05
N SER A 60 -13.88 -3.42 -4.14
CA SER A 60 -13.53 -4.81 -4.42
C SER A 60 -12.20 -5.15 -3.74
N SER A 61 -12.01 -6.44 -3.43
CA SER A 61 -10.77 -6.99 -2.90
C SER A 61 -10.56 -8.37 -3.53
N ASP A 62 -10.01 -8.37 -4.75
CA ASP A 62 -9.90 -9.56 -5.60
C ASP A 62 -8.60 -10.33 -5.37
N GLY A 63 -7.61 -9.71 -4.70
CA GLY A 63 -6.38 -10.35 -4.28
C GLY A 63 -6.56 -11.40 -3.17
N ASP A 64 -5.46 -11.98 -2.72
CA ASP A 64 -5.45 -12.95 -1.62
C ASP A 64 -5.66 -12.27 -0.26
N LEU A 65 -5.16 -11.04 -0.11
CA LEU A 65 -5.41 -10.21 1.06
C LEU A 65 -6.78 -9.56 0.92
N LYS A 66 -7.73 -10.00 1.74
CA LYS A 66 -9.09 -9.48 1.75
C LYS A 66 -9.18 -8.30 2.71
N GLU A 67 -9.26 -7.10 2.15
CA GLU A 67 -9.40 -5.87 2.90
C GLU A 67 -10.84 -5.37 2.81
N LYS A 68 -11.35 -4.72 3.86
CA LYS A 68 -12.74 -4.26 3.95
C LYS A 68 -12.84 -2.76 4.13
N THR A 69 -12.16 -2.24 5.13
CA THR A 69 -12.15 -0.81 5.47
C THR A 69 -10.74 -0.35 5.73
N GLY A 70 -10.52 0.95 5.66
CA GLY A 70 -9.24 1.54 6.02
C GLY A 70 -9.39 2.97 6.53
N ALA A 71 -8.35 3.44 7.20
CA ALA A 71 -8.22 4.83 7.60
C ALA A 71 -6.87 5.36 7.11
N TYR A 72 -6.88 6.56 6.58
CA TYR A 72 -5.66 7.23 6.14
C TYR A 72 -5.33 8.45 7.00
N THR A 73 -4.03 8.71 7.14
CA THR A 73 -3.48 10.00 7.55
C THR A 73 -2.49 10.39 6.48
N GLU A 74 -2.73 11.52 5.83
CA GLU A 74 -1.96 11.94 4.67
C GLU A 74 -1.42 13.35 4.87
N PHE A 75 -0.21 13.59 4.33
CA PHE A 75 0.51 14.84 4.36
C PHE A 75 0.79 15.27 2.93
N HIS A 76 0.50 16.53 2.60
CA HIS A 76 0.81 17.12 1.31
C HIS A 76 1.83 18.25 1.47
N ASP A 77 2.78 18.26 0.57
CA ASP A 77 3.62 19.40 0.21
C ASP A 77 3.09 19.88 -1.15
N GLN A 78 2.24 20.89 -1.11
CA GLN A 78 1.46 21.33 -2.25
C GLN A 78 1.97 22.64 -2.80
N TRP A 79 2.18 22.66 -4.10
CA TRP A 79 2.51 23.83 -4.91
C TRP A 79 1.34 24.12 -5.86
N LYS A 80 1.34 25.29 -6.50
CA LYS A 80 0.25 25.77 -7.37
C LYS A 80 -0.35 24.69 -8.31
N ALA A 81 0.48 23.89 -8.98
CA ALA A 81 0.04 22.94 -10.00
C ALA A 81 0.30 21.47 -9.64
N SER A 82 1.03 21.21 -8.58
CA SER A 82 1.46 19.86 -8.20
C SER A 82 1.57 19.72 -6.69
N MET A 83 1.49 18.49 -6.23
CA MET A 83 1.77 18.14 -4.84
C MET A 83 2.54 16.83 -4.75
N ASN A 84 3.41 16.74 -3.76
CA ASN A 84 3.92 15.48 -3.25
C ASN A 84 3.10 15.12 -2.02
N PHE A 85 2.79 13.85 -1.89
CA PHE A 85 2.06 13.39 -0.72
C PHE A 85 2.68 12.11 -0.17
N HIS A 86 2.54 11.93 1.12
CA HIS A 86 2.90 10.69 1.80
C HIS A 86 1.95 10.46 2.97
N GLY A 87 1.86 9.22 3.42
CA GLY A 87 0.94 8.95 4.51
C GLY A 87 1.03 7.54 5.06
N TYR A 88 0.09 7.29 5.94
CA TYR A 88 -0.16 6.01 6.58
C TYR A 88 -1.57 5.56 6.24
N PHE A 89 -1.70 4.28 5.93
CA PHE A 89 -2.99 3.65 5.71
C PHE A 89 -3.10 2.40 6.57
N ASN A 90 -4.18 2.29 7.32
CA ASN A 90 -4.44 1.17 8.21
C ASN A 90 -5.68 0.47 7.71
N SER A 91 -5.52 -0.62 6.96
CA SER A 91 -6.66 -1.43 6.53
C SER A 91 -7.08 -2.44 7.59
N THR A 92 -8.32 -2.84 7.51
CA THR A 92 -8.92 -3.86 8.37
C THR A 92 -9.57 -4.92 7.48
N THR A 93 -9.26 -6.19 7.74
CA THR A 93 -9.87 -7.34 7.08
C THR A 93 -11.24 -7.65 7.68
N PRO A 94 -12.09 -8.49 7.04
CA PRO A 94 -13.36 -8.91 7.59
C PRO A 94 -13.27 -9.55 8.98
N ASP A 95 -12.14 -10.22 9.29
CA ASP A 95 -11.88 -10.84 10.59
C ASP A 95 -11.46 -9.84 11.68
N GLY A 96 -11.27 -8.57 11.32
CA GLY A 96 -10.83 -7.51 12.24
C GLY A 96 -9.32 -7.36 12.37
N ASP A 97 -8.54 -8.19 11.70
CA ASP A 97 -7.08 -8.05 11.65
C ASP A 97 -6.68 -6.84 10.82
N LYS A 98 -5.54 -6.23 11.14
CA LYS A 98 -5.06 -5.03 10.49
C LYS A 98 -3.84 -5.27 9.64
N VAL A 99 -3.71 -4.45 8.58
CA VAL A 99 -2.48 -4.29 7.82
C VAL A 99 -2.16 -2.80 7.74
N ASN A 100 -0.94 -2.45 8.13
CA ASN A 100 -0.49 -1.07 8.19
C ASN A 100 0.49 -0.80 7.06
N TYR A 101 0.25 0.28 6.35
CA TYR A 101 1.01 0.71 5.18
C TYR A 101 1.61 2.09 5.39
N THR A 102 2.73 2.32 4.74
CA THR A 102 3.18 3.66 4.37
C THR A 102 3.07 3.81 2.86
N TYR A 103 2.81 5.01 2.40
CA TYR A 103 2.78 5.33 0.97
C TYR A 103 3.32 6.72 0.71
N GLU A 104 3.77 6.92 -0.52
CA GLU A 104 4.25 8.18 -1.05
C GLU A 104 3.89 8.31 -2.54
N GLY A 105 3.63 9.50 -2.98
CA GLY A 105 3.25 9.75 -4.37
C GLY A 105 3.29 11.21 -4.76
N SER A 106 2.83 11.47 -5.96
CA SER A 106 2.65 12.82 -6.48
C SER A 106 1.38 12.91 -7.32
N ALA A 107 0.79 14.10 -7.37
CA ALA A 107 -0.41 14.39 -8.12
C ALA A 107 -0.39 15.83 -8.64
N SER A 108 -1.26 16.10 -9.61
CA SER A 108 -1.67 17.46 -9.94
C SER A 108 -2.64 17.96 -8.85
N THR A 109 -2.62 19.25 -8.59
CA THR A 109 -3.64 19.92 -7.75
C THR A 109 -4.98 20.07 -8.46
N GLU A 110 -5.02 19.82 -9.76
CA GLU A 110 -6.24 19.88 -10.57
C GLU A 110 -7.12 18.64 -10.31
N ILE A 111 -8.36 18.88 -9.89
CA ILE A 111 -9.33 17.82 -9.59
C ILE A 111 -9.59 16.95 -10.83
N GLY A 112 -9.71 15.63 -10.61
CA GLY A 112 -9.95 14.65 -11.66
C GLY A 112 -8.72 14.19 -12.42
N LYS A 113 -7.55 14.81 -12.23
CA LYS A 113 -6.30 14.33 -12.81
C LYS A 113 -5.83 13.06 -12.13
N PRO A 114 -5.20 12.14 -12.88
CA PRO A 114 -4.65 10.92 -12.31
C PRO A 114 -3.56 11.20 -11.28
N ALA A 115 -3.60 10.46 -10.19
CA ALA A 115 -2.57 10.40 -9.17
C ALA A 115 -2.00 8.98 -9.08
N LYS A 116 -0.75 8.85 -8.63
CA LYS A 116 -0.10 7.57 -8.39
C LYS A 116 0.69 7.61 -7.10
N ASN A 117 0.71 6.48 -6.42
CA ASN A 117 1.58 6.30 -5.26
C ASN A 117 2.27 4.94 -5.30
N LYS A 118 3.30 4.80 -4.47
CA LYS A 118 3.91 3.52 -4.10
C LYS A 118 3.63 3.28 -2.63
N TRP A 119 3.35 2.05 -2.28
CA TRP A 119 3.09 1.67 -0.90
C TRP A 119 3.99 0.52 -0.44
N LYS A 120 4.19 0.44 0.88
CA LYS A 120 4.86 -0.67 1.56
C LYS A 120 4.05 -1.08 2.78
N ILE A 121 3.96 -2.38 3.03
CA ILE A 121 3.43 -2.91 4.29
C ILE A 121 4.51 -2.79 5.35
N VAL A 122 4.18 -2.16 6.47
CA VAL A 122 5.10 -1.97 7.60
C VAL A 122 4.82 -2.93 8.75
N SER A 123 3.56 -3.34 8.93
CA SER A 123 3.16 -4.32 9.95
C SER A 123 1.76 -4.87 9.71
N GLY A 124 1.40 -5.91 10.45
CA GLY A 124 0.05 -6.44 10.52
C GLY A 124 -0.24 -7.06 11.89
N THR A 125 -1.52 -7.31 12.17
CA THR A 125 -2.00 -7.94 13.39
C THR A 125 -2.61 -9.31 13.12
N GLY A 126 -2.83 -10.11 14.15
CA GLY A 126 -3.48 -11.41 14.08
C GLY A 126 -2.87 -12.32 13.01
N LYS A 127 -3.67 -12.77 12.06
CA LYS A 127 -3.23 -13.62 10.94
C LYS A 127 -2.22 -12.92 10.01
N ASN A 128 -2.22 -11.58 10.01
CA ASN A 128 -1.33 -10.76 9.20
C ASN A 128 0.00 -10.42 9.92
N LYS A 129 0.26 -10.97 11.12
CA LYS A 129 1.50 -10.73 11.83
C LYS A 129 2.70 -11.18 11.01
N GLY A 130 3.68 -10.30 10.82
CA GLY A 130 4.87 -10.57 10.02
C GLY A 130 4.71 -10.37 8.52
N ILE A 131 3.53 -9.95 8.05
CA ILE A 131 3.28 -9.61 6.64
C ILE A 131 4.25 -8.51 6.17
N LYS A 132 4.77 -8.69 4.95
CA LYS A 132 5.58 -7.70 4.24
C LYS A 132 5.18 -7.68 2.78
N GLY A 133 5.19 -6.50 2.19
CA GLY A 133 4.81 -6.37 0.79
C GLY A 133 4.98 -4.96 0.28
N SER A 134 4.79 -4.80 -1.01
CA SER A 134 4.83 -3.50 -1.68
C SER A 134 4.03 -3.52 -2.97
N GLY A 135 3.71 -2.34 -3.44
CA GLY A 135 2.99 -2.16 -4.67
C GLY A 135 2.76 -0.69 -4.99
N GLY A 136 1.72 -0.42 -5.74
CA GLY A 136 1.33 0.93 -6.08
C GLY A 136 -0.17 1.05 -6.26
N CYS A 137 -0.64 2.28 -6.17
CA CYS A 137 -2.01 2.62 -6.49
C CYS A 137 -2.05 3.67 -7.60
N ALA A 138 -3.08 3.60 -8.42
CA ALA A 138 -3.48 4.65 -9.33
C ALA A 138 -4.90 5.08 -8.98
N GLY A 139 -5.15 6.37 -8.97
CA GLY A 139 -6.47 6.90 -8.57
C GLY A 139 -6.67 8.34 -8.97
N LYS A 140 -7.73 8.94 -8.50
CA LYS A 140 -8.07 10.34 -8.69
C LYS A 140 -8.96 10.86 -7.57
N VAL A 141 -8.90 12.15 -7.34
CA VAL A 141 -9.87 12.87 -6.49
C VAL A 141 -11.07 13.26 -7.35
N ASN A 142 -12.26 13.01 -6.84
CA ASN A 142 -13.52 13.36 -7.45
C ASN A 142 -13.92 14.80 -7.13
N THR A 143 -14.91 15.35 -7.85
CA THR A 143 -15.37 16.73 -7.67
C THR A 143 -16.04 17.01 -6.31
N ASP A 144 -16.52 15.95 -5.64
CA ASP A 144 -17.11 16.02 -4.29
C ASP A 144 -16.06 15.90 -3.17
N GLY A 145 -14.78 15.74 -3.53
CA GLY A 145 -13.66 15.60 -2.60
C GLY A 145 -13.41 14.15 -2.13
N THR A 146 -14.21 13.18 -2.58
CA THR A 146 -13.92 11.76 -2.40
C THR A 146 -12.79 11.33 -3.35
N ALA A 147 -12.21 10.15 -3.14
CA ALA A 147 -11.16 9.63 -4.02
C ALA A 147 -11.35 8.14 -4.30
N ASP A 148 -11.10 7.76 -5.57
CA ASP A 148 -11.14 6.36 -6.00
C ASP A 148 -9.72 5.89 -6.33
N TRP A 149 -9.33 4.75 -5.76
CA TRP A 149 -8.01 4.17 -5.95
C TRP A 149 -8.09 2.70 -6.36
N THR A 150 -7.22 2.30 -7.26
CA THR A 150 -6.96 0.89 -7.58
C THR A 150 -5.53 0.57 -7.15
N CYS A 151 -5.39 -0.34 -6.21
CA CYS A 151 -4.12 -0.72 -5.59
C CYS A 151 -3.76 -2.15 -5.95
N THR A 152 -2.56 -2.35 -6.48
CA THR A 152 -2.03 -3.66 -6.83
C THR A 152 -0.64 -3.85 -6.26
N GLY A 153 -0.27 -5.10 -6.03
CA GLY A 153 1.06 -5.42 -5.53
C GLY A 153 1.16 -6.88 -5.07
N ALA A 154 2.19 -7.14 -4.30
CA ALA A 154 2.42 -8.47 -3.76
C ALA A 154 2.86 -8.40 -2.30
N TYR A 155 2.55 -9.47 -1.56
CA TYR A 155 2.99 -9.63 -0.19
C TYR A 155 3.46 -11.06 0.08
N SER A 156 4.19 -11.22 1.15
CA SER A 156 4.54 -12.51 1.73
C SER A 156 4.32 -12.48 3.24
N MET A 157 4.02 -13.63 3.79
CA MET A 157 4.01 -13.82 5.25
C MET A 157 5.43 -14.12 5.69
N GLY A 158 5.94 -13.36 6.65
CA GLY A 158 7.21 -13.70 7.31
C GLY A 158 7.08 -15.04 8.01
N MET A 159 8.10 -15.89 7.92
CA MET A 159 8.16 -17.11 8.72
C MET A 159 8.11 -16.69 10.21
N GLY A 160 7.04 -17.07 10.91
CA GLY A 160 6.94 -16.86 12.35
C GLY A 160 8.14 -17.51 13.02
N LYS A 161 8.85 -16.73 13.85
CA LYS A 161 9.83 -17.30 14.77
C LYS A 161 9.11 -17.87 15.96
#